data_7ef83d81fe8419ee1978ccc4dc37e5e6
#
_entry.id   7ef83d81fe8419ee1978ccc4dc37e5e6
#
_cell.length_a   1.000
_cell.length_b   1.000
_cell.length_c   1.000
_cell.angle_alpha   90.00
_cell.angle_beta   90.00
_cell.angle_gamma   90.00
#
_symmetry.space_group_name_H-M   'P 1'
#
loop_
_entity.id
_entity.type
_entity.pdbx_description
1 polymer ?
#
loop_
_entity_poly.entity_id
_entity_poly.type
_entity_poly.pdbx_seq_one_letter_code
_entity_poly.pdbx_strand_id
1 'polypeptide(L)'
;LDAENLVGLTIYIFDSNNNFLKRIQAEFANISTLNWKINNATVIDQDGKILTENTNNIFYRSMYDIKKIKSLYSNLDTISFWNLEKEIELLKERGYSTKEMRTRLQRSFAFPFFLLSMVLLSGVFTLGMRFKENNWTYVFLAIISSVLIFYFNDFSAALGKTDKLPVEISVWMPIVIIFTFGAVGLIHANQK
;
A
#
# COMPACT_ATOMS: atom_id res chain seq x y z
N LEU A 1 -23.45 11.24 3.96
CA LEU A 1 -23.63 9.78 3.86
C LEU A 1 -23.29 9.21 5.21
N ASP A 2 -24.31 8.70 5.91
CA ASP A 2 -24.09 7.97 7.15
C ASP A 2 -23.20 6.77 6.84
N ALA A 3 -22.12 6.64 7.61
CA ALA A 3 -21.06 5.65 7.33
C ALA A 3 -21.55 4.18 7.42
N GLU A 4 -22.79 3.94 7.77
CA GLU A 4 -23.40 2.61 7.99
C GLU A 4 -24.41 2.22 6.92
N ASN A 5 -24.78 3.15 6.03
CA ASN A 5 -25.77 2.90 4.99
C ASN A 5 -25.13 3.01 3.60
N LEU A 6 -25.28 1.96 2.80
CA LEU A 6 -24.93 1.96 1.37
C LEU A 6 -26.14 2.32 0.53
N VAL A 7 -25.94 3.07 -0.53
CA VAL A 7 -26.95 3.45 -1.52
C VAL A 7 -26.58 2.81 -2.85
N GLY A 8 -27.57 2.23 -3.53
CA GLY A 8 -27.38 1.63 -4.86
C GLY A 8 -26.58 0.32 -4.82
N LEU A 9 -26.84 -0.56 -3.86
CA LEU A 9 -26.16 -1.84 -3.71
C LEU A 9 -26.65 -2.86 -4.73
N THR A 10 -25.72 -3.57 -5.37
CA THR A 10 -26.02 -4.76 -6.18
C THR A 10 -25.19 -5.95 -5.69
N ILE A 11 -25.86 -7.04 -5.33
CA ILE A 11 -25.24 -8.30 -4.88
C ILE A 11 -25.45 -9.35 -5.96
N TYR A 12 -24.37 -9.93 -6.47
CA TYR A 12 -24.40 -11.07 -7.37
C TYR A 12 -24.17 -12.36 -6.59
N ILE A 13 -25.01 -13.35 -6.76
CA ILE A 13 -24.95 -14.65 -6.09
C ILE A 13 -24.62 -15.71 -7.14
N PHE A 14 -23.56 -16.47 -6.88
CA PHE A 14 -23.09 -17.59 -7.71
C PHE A 14 -23.22 -18.89 -6.93
N ASP A 15 -23.34 -20.01 -7.63
CA ASP A 15 -23.29 -21.35 -7.04
C ASP A 15 -21.84 -21.81 -6.77
N SER A 16 -21.68 -23.02 -6.20
CA SER A 16 -20.37 -23.62 -5.94
C SER A 16 -19.56 -23.90 -7.22
N ASN A 17 -20.18 -23.93 -8.39
CA ASN A 17 -19.56 -24.12 -9.70
C ASN A 17 -19.31 -22.81 -10.43
N ASN A 18 -19.46 -21.68 -9.73
CA ASN A 18 -19.28 -20.34 -10.27
C ASN A 18 -20.27 -19.91 -11.35
N ASN A 19 -21.47 -20.57 -11.42
CA ASN A 19 -22.55 -20.16 -12.28
C ASN A 19 -23.38 -19.07 -11.58
N PHE A 20 -23.78 -18.06 -12.36
CA PHE A 20 -24.65 -16.99 -11.85
C PHE A 20 -26.05 -17.56 -11.51
N LEU A 21 -26.52 -17.32 -10.29
CA LEU A 21 -27.85 -17.73 -9.83
C LEU A 21 -28.86 -16.59 -9.85
N LYS A 22 -28.53 -15.49 -9.21
CA LYS A 22 -29.41 -14.34 -9.08
C LYS A 22 -28.64 -13.08 -8.67
N ARG A 23 -29.26 -11.94 -8.89
CA ARG A 23 -28.78 -10.65 -8.36
C ARG A 23 -29.83 -10.01 -7.48
N ILE A 24 -29.39 -9.36 -6.42
CA ILE A 24 -30.20 -8.53 -5.54
C ILE A 24 -29.80 -7.10 -5.77
N GLN A 25 -30.71 -6.28 -6.23
CA GLN A 25 -30.51 -4.87 -6.45
C GLN A 25 -31.30 -4.09 -5.39
N ALA A 26 -30.66 -3.22 -4.64
CA ALA A 26 -31.25 -2.52 -3.52
C ALA A 26 -30.93 -1.03 -3.56
N GLU A 27 -31.87 -0.22 -3.16
CA GLU A 27 -31.70 1.22 -3.05
C GLU A 27 -30.89 1.58 -1.79
N PHE A 28 -31.22 0.92 -0.66
CA PHE A 28 -30.54 1.15 0.61
C PHE A 28 -30.20 -0.16 1.31
N ALA A 29 -29.01 -0.24 1.90
CA ALA A 29 -28.60 -1.35 2.74
C ALA A 29 -27.86 -0.85 3.98
N ASN A 30 -28.30 -1.27 5.17
CA ASN A 30 -27.56 -1.06 6.41
C ASN A 30 -26.57 -2.21 6.59
N ILE A 31 -25.28 -1.86 6.68
CA ILE A 31 -24.13 -2.78 6.72
C ILE A 31 -23.39 -2.75 8.05
N SER A 32 -23.99 -2.21 9.10
CA SER A 32 -23.37 -2.08 10.44
C SER A 32 -22.99 -3.41 11.07
N THR A 33 -23.69 -4.48 10.70
CA THR A 33 -23.47 -5.85 11.18
C THR A 33 -23.26 -6.83 10.02
N LEU A 34 -22.85 -8.07 10.33
CA LEU A 34 -22.74 -9.15 9.32
C LEU A 34 -24.08 -9.53 8.68
N ASN A 35 -25.20 -9.21 9.33
CA ASN A 35 -26.54 -9.39 8.77
C ASN A 35 -27.02 -8.06 8.19
N TRP A 36 -26.78 -7.87 6.90
CA TRP A 36 -27.18 -6.66 6.22
C TRP A 36 -28.68 -6.57 6.11
N LYS A 37 -29.23 -5.44 6.53
CA LYS A 37 -30.65 -5.15 6.36
C LYS A 37 -30.82 -4.36 5.08
N ILE A 38 -31.47 -4.97 4.09
CA ILE A 38 -31.63 -4.45 2.74
C ILE A 38 -33.05 -3.95 2.59
N ASN A 39 -33.23 -2.73 2.12
CA ASN A 39 -34.51 -2.09 1.88
C ASN A 39 -34.67 -1.73 0.39
N ASN A 40 -35.90 -1.75 -0.09
CA ASN A 40 -36.25 -1.55 -1.50
C ASN A 40 -35.44 -2.47 -2.42
N ALA A 41 -35.47 -3.77 -2.12
CA ALA A 41 -34.73 -4.76 -2.87
C ALA A 41 -35.58 -5.42 -3.97
N THR A 42 -34.97 -5.51 -5.17
CA THR A 42 -35.47 -6.26 -6.31
C THR A 42 -34.57 -7.46 -6.54
N VAL A 43 -35.13 -8.65 -6.54
CA VAL A 43 -34.43 -9.92 -6.81
C VAL A 43 -34.67 -10.34 -8.24
N ILE A 44 -33.61 -10.53 -9.00
CA ILE A 44 -33.65 -10.89 -10.42
C ILE A 44 -32.91 -12.21 -10.61
N ASP A 45 -33.55 -13.16 -11.26
CA ASP A 45 -32.99 -14.48 -11.57
C ASP A 45 -32.02 -14.45 -12.76
N GLN A 46 -31.35 -15.58 -13.04
CA GLN A 46 -30.45 -15.79 -14.15
C GLN A 46 -31.07 -15.46 -15.52
N ASP A 47 -32.37 -15.71 -15.69
CA ASP A 47 -33.13 -15.47 -16.93
C ASP A 47 -33.64 -14.00 -17.04
N GLY A 48 -33.23 -13.13 -16.11
CA GLY A 48 -33.68 -11.73 -16.10
C GLY A 48 -35.09 -11.54 -15.55
N LYS A 49 -35.73 -12.60 -15.05
CA LYS A 49 -37.09 -12.53 -14.47
C LYS A 49 -37.04 -11.94 -13.06
N ILE A 50 -37.92 -10.99 -12.80
CA ILE A 50 -38.09 -10.42 -11.45
C ILE A 50 -38.79 -11.44 -10.56
N LEU A 51 -38.10 -11.95 -9.56
CA LEU A 51 -38.67 -12.88 -8.56
C LEU A 51 -39.41 -12.12 -7.47
N THR A 52 -38.88 -10.98 -7.08
CA THR A 52 -39.44 -10.16 -6.00
C THR A 52 -39.11 -8.70 -6.28
N GLU A 53 -40.09 -7.81 -6.15
CA GLU A 53 -39.93 -6.38 -6.43
C GLU A 53 -40.19 -5.55 -5.16
N ASN A 54 -39.38 -4.53 -4.93
CA ASN A 54 -39.52 -3.52 -3.87
C ASN A 54 -39.80 -4.09 -2.46
N THR A 55 -39.13 -5.20 -2.12
CA THR A 55 -39.29 -5.82 -0.81
C THR A 55 -38.40 -5.11 0.21
N ASN A 56 -39.01 -4.77 1.34
CA ASN A 56 -38.31 -4.20 2.49
C ASN A 56 -37.91 -5.29 3.51
N ASN A 57 -36.85 -5.02 4.26
CA ASN A 57 -36.33 -5.88 5.32
C ASN A 57 -35.84 -7.27 4.86
N ILE A 58 -35.19 -7.35 3.72
CA ILE A 58 -34.45 -8.57 3.37
C ILE A 58 -33.16 -8.61 4.21
N PHE A 59 -32.95 -9.71 4.93
CA PHE A 59 -31.70 -9.95 5.66
C PHE A 59 -30.76 -10.80 4.80
N TYR A 60 -29.58 -10.24 4.54
CA TYR A 60 -28.53 -10.95 3.83
C TYR A 60 -27.33 -11.13 4.75
N ARG A 61 -26.94 -12.39 5.01
CA ARG A 61 -25.75 -12.68 5.81
C ARG A 61 -24.50 -12.51 4.96
N SER A 62 -23.76 -11.45 5.19
CA SER A 62 -22.50 -11.14 4.52
C SER A 62 -21.31 -11.63 5.35
N MET A 63 -20.19 -11.94 4.69
CA MET A 63 -18.88 -12.11 5.35
C MET A 63 -18.22 -10.76 5.67
N TYR A 64 -18.79 -9.66 5.19
CA TYR A 64 -18.24 -8.32 5.30
C TYR A 64 -19.14 -7.45 6.17
N ASP A 65 -18.57 -6.93 7.27
CA ASP A 65 -19.16 -5.85 8.05
C ASP A 65 -18.57 -4.50 7.60
N ILE A 66 -19.10 -3.40 8.11
CA ILE A 66 -18.63 -2.05 7.77
C ILE A 66 -17.16 -1.84 8.10
N LYS A 67 -16.66 -2.45 9.19
CA LYS A 67 -15.24 -2.33 9.60
C LYS A 67 -14.33 -3.00 8.58
N LYS A 68 -14.76 -4.17 8.07
CA LYS A 68 -14.03 -4.93 7.06
C LYS A 68 -14.07 -4.22 5.70
N ILE A 69 -15.21 -3.67 5.31
CA ILE A 69 -15.35 -2.87 4.09
C ILE A 69 -14.47 -1.60 4.18
N LYS A 70 -14.56 -0.85 5.28
CA LYS A 70 -13.70 0.33 5.48
C LYS A 70 -12.21 -0.02 5.43
N SER A 71 -11.79 -1.18 5.95
CA SER A 71 -10.39 -1.60 5.87
C SER A 71 -9.94 -1.97 4.46
N LEU A 72 -10.84 -2.42 3.58
CA LEU A 72 -10.56 -2.68 2.17
C LEU A 72 -10.43 -1.38 1.35
N TYR A 73 -11.22 -0.36 1.72
CA TYR A 73 -11.22 0.96 1.07
C TYR A 73 -10.37 2.00 1.80
N SER A 74 -9.88 1.71 3.01
CA SER A 74 -8.93 2.61 3.66
C SER A 74 -7.66 2.64 2.81
N ASN A 75 -7.37 3.82 2.27
CA ASN A 75 -6.13 4.03 1.57
C ASN A 75 -5.00 3.82 2.58
N LEU A 76 -4.32 2.67 2.50
CA LEU A 76 -3.24 2.29 3.41
C LEU A 76 -2.18 3.41 3.51
N ASP A 77 -2.10 4.26 2.48
CA ASP A 77 -1.16 5.38 2.41
C ASP A 77 -1.50 6.56 3.33
N THR A 78 -2.74 6.63 3.84
CA THR A 78 -3.18 7.72 4.75
C THR A 78 -3.00 7.42 6.23
N ILE A 79 -2.58 6.19 6.58
CA ILE A 79 -2.39 5.79 7.97
C ILE A 79 -1.18 6.52 8.55
N SER A 80 -1.40 7.21 9.67
CA SER A 80 -0.32 7.89 10.40
C SER A 80 0.71 6.89 10.92
N PHE A 81 1.99 7.29 10.92
CA PHE A 81 3.10 6.48 11.43
C PHE A 81 2.83 5.89 12.82
N TRP A 82 2.25 6.68 13.74
CA TRP A 82 1.96 6.27 15.11
C TRP A 82 0.88 5.19 15.22
N ASN A 83 0.05 5.03 14.20
CA ASN A 83 -1.01 4.03 14.16
C ASN A 83 -0.63 2.79 13.35
N LEU A 84 0.53 2.79 12.65
CA LEU A 84 0.95 1.68 11.80
C LEU A 84 1.11 0.37 12.56
N GLU A 85 1.71 0.40 13.74
CA GLU A 85 1.95 -0.79 14.56
C GLU A 85 0.63 -1.44 15.01
N LYS A 86 -0.31 -0.61 15.49
CA LYS A 86 -1.64 -1.06 15.89
C LYS A 86 -2.43 -1.63 14.70
N GLU A 87 -2.31 -1.04 13.53
CA GLU A 87 -2.99 -1.53 12.33
C GLU A 87 -2.39 -2.85 11.82
N ILE A 88 -1.06 -3.02 11.95
CA ILE A 88 -0.38 -4.30 11.65
C ILE A 88 -0.93 -5.42 12.55
N GLU A 89 -1.14 -5.15 13.83
CA GLU A 89 -1.68 -6.12 14.78
C GLU A 89 -3.13 -6.48 14.44
N LEU A 90 -3.98 -5.51 14.15
CA LEU A 90 -5.36 -5.71 13.71
C LEU A 90 -5.45 -6.51 12.41
N LEU A 91 -4.59 -6.24 11.44
CA LEU A 91 -4.53 -6.99 10.19
C LEU A 91 -4.11 -8.44 10.42
N LYS A 92 -3.12 -8.65 11.32
CA LYS A 92 -2.65 -9.98 11.69
C LYS A 92 -3.73 -10.82 12.36
N GLU A 93 -4.47 -10.26 13.33
CA GLU A 93 -5.59 -10.91 13.99
C GLU A 93 -6.70 -11.32 13.02
N ARG A 94 -6.90 -10.54 11.97
CA ARG A 94 -7.89 -10.79 10.91
C ARG A 94 -7.40 -11.75 9.83
N GLY A 95 -6.16 -12.25 9.91
CA GLY A 95 -5.57 -13.16 8.92
C GLY A 95 -5.18 -12.50 7.59
N TYR A 96 -5.07 -11.17 7.55
CA TYR A 96 -4.60 -10.45 6.37
C TYR A 96 -3.07 -10.36 6.30
N SER A 97 -2.53 -10.21 5.09
CA SER A 97 -1.11 -9.96 4.90
C SER A 97 -0.71 -8.60 5.51
N THR A 98 0.26 -8.62 6.39
CA THR A 98 0.80 -7.42 7.06
C THR A 98 2.06 -6.88 6.38
N LYS A 99 2.53 -7.52 5.30
CA LYS A 99 3.84 -7.23 4.68
C LYS A 99 3.95 -5.82 4.15
N GLU A 100 2.91 -5.32 3.52
CA GLU A 100 2.88 -3.95 3.01
C GLU A 100 3.01 -2.93 4.14
N MET A 101 2.24 -3.11 5.22
CA MET A 101 2.31 -2.25 6.39
C MET A 101 3.66 -2.34 7.11
N ARG A 102 4.20 -3.54 7.24
CA ARG A 102 5.55 -3.76 7.81
C ARG A 102 6.63 -3.10 6.96
N THR A 103 6.55 -3.22 5.63
CA THR A 103 7.49 -2.55 4.71
C THR A 103 7.43 -1.04 4.91
N ARG A 104 6.22 -0.48 5.04
CA ARG A 104 6.03 0.94 5.29
C ARG A 104 6.59 1.39 6.64
N LEU A 105 6.33 0.64 7.70
CA LEU A 105 6.87 0.92 9.03
C LEU A 105 8.41 0.91 9.01
N GLN A 106 9.01 -0.14 8.47
CA GLN A 106 10.47 -0.25 8.33
C GLN A 106 11.05 0.89 7.47
N ARG A 107 10.38 1.24 6.39
CA ARG A 107 10.79 2.34 5.51
C ARG A 107 10.75 3.70 6.23
N SER A 108 9.78 3.93 7.10
CA SER A 108 9.70 5.14 7.91
C SER A 108 10.86 5.23 8.92
N PHE A 109 11.23 4.14 9.55
CA PHE A 109 12.41 4.09 10.43
C PHE A 109 13.72 4.21 9.66
N ALA A 110 13.82 3.64 8.49
CA ALA A 110 15.00 3.66 7.66
C ALA A 110 15.23 5.01 6.95
N PHE A 111 14.19 5.83 6.82
CA PHE A 111 14.23 7.10 6.08
C PHE A 111 15.31 8.08 6.56
N PRO A 112 15.52 8.33 7.86
CA PRO A 112 16.61 9.20 8.32
C PRO A 112 17.99 8.68 7.88
N PHE A 113 18.23 7.38 7.91
CA PHE A 113 19.48 6.75 7.49
C PHE A 113 19.66 6.83 5.97
N PHE A 114 18.56 6.73 5.22
CA PHE A 114 18.57 6.98 3.78
C PHE A 114 19.00 8.41 3.46
N LEU A 115 18.44 9.41 4.15
CA LEU A 115 18.84 10.81 3.98
C LEU A 115 20.33 11.03 4.33
N LEU A 116 20.81 10.44 5.42
CA LEU A 116 22.24 10.50 5.79
C LEU A 116 23.13 9.93 4.69
N SER A 117 22.74 8.77 4.15
CA SER A 117 23.47 8.12 3.04
C SER A 117 23.53 9.00 1.79
N MET A 118 22.43 9.69 1.48
CA MET A 118 22.35 10.63 0.34
C MET A 118 23.24 11.87 0.56
N VAL A 119 23.32 12.36 1.80
CA VAL A 119 24.23 13.47 2.16
C VAL A 119 25.70 13.06 1.96
N LEU A 120 26.09 11.86 2.43
CA LEU A 120 27.45 11.33 2.21
C LEU A 120 27.77 11.20 0.72
N LEU A 121 26.84 10.65 -0.05
CA LEU A 121 27.02 10.50 -1.48
C LEU A 121 27.15 11.86 -2.20
N SER A 122 26.33 12.84 -1.83
CA SER A 122 26.43 14.22 -2.33
C SER A 122 27.79 14.82 -2.05
N GLY A 123 28.36 14.56 -0.85
CA GLY A 123 29.71 14.97 -0.49
C GLY A 123 30.78 14.44 -1.42
N VAL A 124 30.66 13.19 -1.88
CA VAL A 124 31.60 12.59 -2.86
C VAL A 124 31.64 13.39 -4.15
N PHE A 125 30.48 13.74 -4.70
CA PHE A 125 30.40 14.53 -5.94
C PHE A 125 30.93 15.96 -5.73
N THR A 126 30.59 16.57 -4.59
CA THR A 126 31.05 17.94 -4.28
C THR A 126 32.56 18.04 -4.13
N LEU A 127 33.21 17.10 -3.42
CA LEU A 127 34.65 17.06 -3.28
C LEU A 127 35.38 16.68 -4.57
N GLY A 128 34.68 15.96 -5.47
CA GLY A 128 35.24 15.66 -6.81
C GLY A 128 35.28 16.87 -7.73
N MET A 129 34.56 17.95 -7.47
CA MET A 129 34.55 19.17 -8.27
C MET A 129 35.85 19.97 -8.07
N ARG A 130 36.47 20.40 -9.16
CA ARG A 130 37.66 21.27 -9.16
C ARG A 130 37.26 22.68 -9.56
N PHE A 131 37.76 23.68 -8.85
CA PHE A 131 37.39 25.10 -9.06
C PHE A 131 37.79 25.66 -10.45
N LYS A 132 38.66 24.99 -11.15
CA LYS A 132 39.20 25.48 -12.44
C LYS A 132 38.76 24.69 -13.66
N GLU A 133 37.94 23.64 -13.49
CA GLU A 133 37.49 22.75 -14.58
C GLU A 133 36.00 22.84 -14.81
N ASN A 134 35.56 22.33 -15.97
CA ASN A 134 34.13 22.23 -16.27
C ASN A 134 33.48 21.12 -15.42
N ASN A 135 32.78 21.53 -14.37
CA ASN A 135 32.17 20.62 -13.40
C ASN A 135 30.82 20.04 -13.84
N TRP A 136 30.36 20.33 -15.05
CA TRP A 136 29.05 19.85 -15.54
C TRP A 136 28.94 18.33 -15.53
N THR A 137 30.02 17.60 -15.79
CA THR A 137 30.07 16.14 -15.75
C THR A 137 29.74 15.61 -14.35
N TYR A 138 30.27 16.20 -13.28
CA TYR A 138 29.99 15.80 -11.92
C TYR A 138 28.53 16.07 -11.53
N VAL A 139 27.99 17.22 -11.94
CA VAL A 139 26.58 17.58 -11.73
C VAL A 139 25.67 16.57 -12.43
N PHE A 140 25.98 16.24 -13.69
CA PHE A 140 25.19 15.30 -14.47
C PHE A 140 25.24 13.88 -13.86
N LEU A 141 26.43 13.42 -13.45
CA LEU A 141 26.58 12.14 -12.75
C LEU A 141 25.84 12.11 -11.42
N ALA A 142 25.85 13.20 -10.65
CA ALA A 142 25.11 13.30 -9.39
C ALA A 142 23.60 13.16 -9.62
N ILE A 143 23.06 13.82 -10.63
CA ILE A 143 21.62 13.73 -11.00
C ILE A 143 21.27 12.30 -11.40
N ILE A 144 22.02 11.69 -12.32
CA ILE A 144 21.77 10.31 -12.76
C ILE A 144 21.85 9.34 -11.57
N SER A 145 22.90 9.47 -10.74
CA SER A 145 23.08 8.59 -9.58
C SER A 145 21.92 8.72 -8.60
N SER A 146 21.43 9.93 -8.33
CA SER A 146 20.28 10.13 -7.43
C SER A 146 19.00 9.48 -7.94
N VAL A 147 18.74 9.57 -9.25
CA VAL A 147 17.59 8.93 -9.89
C VAL A 147 17.70 7.40 -9.81
N LEU A 148 18.86 6.84 -10.14
CA LEU A 148 19.11 5.39 -10.07
C LEU A 148 18.95 4.86 -8.64
N ILE A 149 19.46 5.57 -7.64
CA ILE A 149 19.34 5.20 -6.24
C ILE A 149 17.88 5.24 -5.78
N PHE A 150 17.12 6.24 -6.18
CA PHE A 150 15.71 6.35 -5.87
C PHE A 150 14.93 5.13 -6.40
N TYR A 151 15.09 4.80 -7.67
CA TYR A 151 14.46 3.63 -8.27
C TYR A 151 14.92 2.32 -7.64
N PHE A 152 16.22 2.19 -7.33
CA PHE A 152 16.75 1.01 -6.67
C PHE A 152 16.15 0.79 -5.29
N ASN A 153 16.01 1.87 -4.50
CA ASN A 153 15.36 1.83 -3.19
C ASN A 153 13.88 1.46 -3.28
N ASP A 154 13.15 2.03 -4.25
CA ASP A 154 11.73 1.73 -4.47
C ASP A 154 11.52 0.29 -4.98
N PHE A 155 12.35 -0.16 -5.90
CA PHE A 155 12.31 -1.53 -6.42
C PHE A 155 12.60 -2.55 -5.31
N SER A 156 13.60 -2.31 -4.48
CA SER A 156 13.92 -3.18 -3.35
C SER A 156 12.76 -3.27 -2.36
N ALA A 157 12.12 -2.13 -2.02
CA ALA A 157 10.94 -2.11 -1.16
C ALA A 157 9.74 -2.86 -1.77
N ALA A 158 9.55 -2.79 -3.09
CA ALA A 158 8.52 -3.55 -3.80
C ALA A 158 8.73 -5.07 -3.70
N LEU A 159 9.97 -5.55 -3.70
CA LEU A 159 10.30 -6.96 -3.47
C LEU A 159 9.91 -7.43 -2.06
N GLY A 160 10.05 -6.56 -1.06
CA GLY A 160 9.58 -6.85 0.30
C GLY A 160 8.06 -6.94 0.42
N LYS A 161 7.33 -6.09 -0.30
CA LYS A 161 5.85 -6.13 -0.35
C LYS A 161 5.33 -7.42 -1.00
N THR A 162 6.02 -7.92 -2.03
CA THR A 162 5.62 -9.08 -2.83
C THR A 162 6.13 -10.44 -2.34
N ASP A 163 6.72 -10.49 -1.14
CA ASP A 163 7.23 -11.71 -0.52
C ASP A 163 8.45 -12.36 -1.20
N LYS A 164 9.09 -11.65 -2.10
CA LYS A 164 10.30 -12.16 -2.77
C LYS A 164 11.55 -11.97 -1.91
N LEU A 165 11.51 -11.04 -0.97
CA LEU A 165 12.57 -10.78 0.01
C LEU A 165 11.95 -10.54 1.40
N PRO A 166 12.67 -10.90 2.49
CA PRO A 166 12.29 -10.45 3.84
C PRO A 166 12.20 -8.92 3.88
N VAL A 167 11.18 -8.40 4.57
CA VAL A 167 10.87 -6.96 4.62
C VAL A 167 12.06 -6.14 5.11
N GLU A 168 12.73 -6.64 6.14
CA GLU A 168 13.89 -5.99 6.75
C GLU A 168 15.04 -5.83 5.75
N ILE A 169 15.37 -6.91 5.04
CA ILE A 169 16.44 -6.90 4.04
C ILE A 169 16.07 -5.97 2.88
N SER A 170 14.84 -6.03 2.40
CA SER A 170 14.40 -5.22 1.27
C SER A 170 14.48 -3.73 1.51
N VAL A 171 14.35 -3.28 2.76
CA VAL A 171 14.40 -1.86 3.13
C VAL A 171 15.81 -1.41 3.51
N TRP A 172 16.54 -2.21 4.29
CA TRP A 172 17.83 -1.80 4.83
C TRP A 172 19.02 -2.04 3.89
N MET A 173 18.97 -3.10 3.07
CA MET A 173 20.08 -3.44 2.15
C MET A 173 20.46 -2.28 1.20
N PRO A 174 19.54 -1.58 0.52
CA PRO A 174 19.90 -0.46 -0.33
C PRO A 174 20.61 0.67 0.44
N ILE A 175 20.14 0.97 1.65
CA ILE A 175 20.70 2.03 2.49
C ILE A 175 22.12 1.70 2.89
N VAL A 176 22.39 0.48 3.34
CA VAL A 176 23.74 0.02 3.73
C VAL A 176 24.69 0.10 2.53
N ILE A 177 24.25 -0.32 1.34
CA ILE A 177 25.06 -0.24 0.12
C ILE A 177 25.41 1.21 -0.19
N ILE A 178 24.42 2.11 -0.23
CA ILE A 178 24.63 3.52 -0.57
C ILE A 178 25.52 4.20 0.47
N PHE A 179 25.28 3.92 1.77
CA PHE A 179 26.07 4.44 2.87
C PHE A 179 27.56 4.04 2.74
N THR A 180 27.81 2.75 2.46
CA THR A 180 29.16 2.22 2.30
C THR A 180 29.87 2.87 1.12
N PHE A 181 29.21 2.96 -0.04
CA PHE A 181 29.76 3.64 -1.22
C PHE A 181 30.01 5.12 -0.96
N GLY A 182 29.08 5.81 -0.29
CA GLY A 182 29.24 7.21 0.09
C GLY A 182 30.41 7.42 1.04
N ALA A 183 30.55 6.62 2.08
CA ALA A 183 31.61 6.72 3.07
C ALA A 183 32.99 6.43 2.45
N VAL A 184 33.14 5.34 1.69
CA VAL A 184 34.40 4.99 1.02
C VAL A 184 34.74 6.04 -0.03
N GLY A 185 33.75 6.49 -0.82
CA GLY A 185 33.97 7.55 -1.82
C GLY A 185 34.42 8.86 -1.19
N LEU A 186 33.85 9.24 -0.04
CA LEU A 186 34.24 10.47 0.67
C LEU A 186 35.68 10.39 1.19
N ILE A 187 36.07 9.25 1.78
CA ILE A 187 37.43 9.03 2.24
C ILE A 187 38.43 9.14 1.05
N HIS A 188 38.10 8.51 -0.06
CA HIS A 188 38.98 8.55 -1.25
C HIS A 188 39.06 9.95 -1.87
N ALA A 189 37.94 10.68 -1.91
CA ALA A 189 37.91 12.06 -2.41
C ALA A 189 38.71 13.02 -1.53
N ASN A 190 38.78 12.81 -0.22
CA ASN A 190 39.53 13.64 0.73
C ASN A 190 41.03 13.38 0.70
N GLN A 191 41.49 12.27 0.12
CA GLN A 191 42.92 11.94 0.01
C GLN A 191 43.61 12.52 -1.25
N LYS A 192 42.81 13.12 -2.14
CA LYS A 192 43.30 13.78 -3.36
C LYS A 192 43.40 15.29 -3.19
#